data_9a49a7ebb8234784264790d65788d65d
#
_entry.id   9a49a7ebb8234784264790d65788d65d
#
_cell.length_a   1.000
_cell.length_b   1.000
_cell.length_c   1.000
_cell.angle_alpha   90.00
_cell.angle_beta   90.00
_cell.angle_gamma   90.00
#
_symmetry.space_group_name_H-M   'P 1'
#
loop_
_entity.id
_entity.type
_entity.pdbx_description
1 polymer ?
#
loop_
_entity_poly.entity_id
_entity_poly.type
_entity_poly.pdbx_seq_one_letter_code
_entity_poly.pdbx_strand_id
1 'polypeptide(L)'
;MSGDLTGNKILGAVLATAFVIIGVKEGTNILFETHAPEKMGYFVDAPEEAAGGPAEVVLPPDWGTVLPTADLAAGEAAFARCKAFHNNAQGGPDAIGPNLYGVVGGPVMHRAGFAYDDAMAKHKAEHPTWGYDELDAFITSPQKYVPGTKMSFAGLRDTATRINLIAYLRSQGSTGFAIPAPDPSRQPGAAAAAAPAAEGAAAPATAEGAPASGAAVPAAGPAGAATTQATPAAPPASTSPAPANH
;
A
#
# COMPACT_ATOMS: atom_id res chain seq x y z
N MET A 1 79.11 25.42 12.78
CA MET A 1 77.67 25.35 12.96
C MET A 1 77.08 24.61 11.75
N SER A 2 77.09 23.28 11.80
CA SER A 2 76.48 22.46 10.75
C SER A 2 74.96 22.44 10.99
N GLY A 3 74.27 23.37 10.35
CA GLY A 3 72.80 23.36 10.41
C GLY A 3 72.27 22.02 9.91
N ASP A 4 71.49 21.38 10.71
CA ASP A 4 70.87 20.10 10.35
C ASP A 4 69.99 20.25 9.11
N LEU A 5 70.56 19.95 7.93
CA LEU A 5 69.89 19.99 6.65
C LEU A 5 68.75 18.92 6.50
N THR A 6 68.75 17.96 7.43
CA THR A 6 67.79 16.86 7.40
C THR A 6 66.35 17.34 7.68
N GLY A 7 66.20 18.24 8.67
CA GLY A 7 64.92 18.87 8.98
C GLY A 7 64.34 19.67 7.80
N ASN A 8 65.22 20.44 7.13
CA ASN A 8 64.84 21.21 5.95
C ASN A 8 64.45 20.33 4.76
N LYS A 9 65.12 19.20 4.56
CA LYS A 9 64.77 18.23 3.51
C LYS A 9 63.45 17.56 3.78
N ILE A 10 63.18 17.16 5.03
CA ILE A 10 61.93 16.55 5.43
C ILE A 10 60.79 17.57 5.27
N LEU A 11 60.95 18.79 5.76
CA LEU A 11 59.97 19.86 5.62
C LEU A 11 59.69 20.18 4.14
N GLY A 12 60.75 20.28 3.32
CA GLY A 12 60.61 20.50 1.88
C GLY A 12 59.84 19.35 1.18
N ALA A 13 60.13 18.10 1.53
CA ALA A 13 59.40 16.95 0.98
C ALA A 13 57.92 16.95 1.37
N VAL A 14 57.60 17.25 2.62
CA VAL A 14 56.19 17.35 3.10
C VAL A 14 55.43 18.46 2.38
N LEU A 15 56.06 19.65 2.25
CA LEU A 15 55.42 20.78 1.55
C LEU A 15 55.25 20.49 0.06
N ALA A 16 56.24 19.87 -0.60
CA ALA A 16 56.12 19.46 -2.00
C ALA A 16 54.99 18.45 -2.21
N THR A 17 54.88 17.45 -1.32
CA THR A 17 53.78 16.46 -1.39
C THR A 17 52.42 17.11 -1.16
N ALA A 18 52.31 17.99 -0.17
CA ALA A 18 51.06 18.73 0.09
C ALA A 18 50.67 19.61 -1.11
N PHE A 19 51.64 20.28 -1.73
CA PHE A 19 51.41 21.10 -2.92
C PHE A 19 50.88 20.27 -4.11
N VAL A 20 51.47 19.08 -4.35
CA VAL A 20 51.03 18.18 -5.41
C VAL A 20 49.59 17.69 -5.14
N ILE A 21 49.29 17.29 -3.90
CA ILE A 21 47.94 16.83 -3.55
C ILE A 21 46.89 17.93 -3.75
N ILE A 22 47.19 19.15 -3.28
CA ILE A 22 46.29 20.29 -3.45
C ILE A 22 46.14 20.64 -4.95
N GLY A 23 47.26 20.67 -5.68
CA GLY A 23 47.23 20.96 -7.11
C GLY A 23 46.44 19.97 -7.94
N VAL A 24 46.55 18.68 -7.63
CA VAL A 24 45.76 17.62 -8.27
C VAL A 24 44.28 17.78 -7.89
N LYS A 25 43.99 18.04 -6.63
CA LYS A 25 42.60 18.25 -6.16
C LYS A 25 41.96 19.44 -6.86
N GLU A 26 42.63 20.60 -6.88
CA GLU A 26 42.08 21.79 -7.52
C GLU A 26 42.02 21.64 -9.05
N GLY A 27 43.03 21.01 -9.65
CA GLY A 27 43.03 20.71 -11.08
C GLY A 27 41.87 19.79 -11.48
N THR A 28 41.58 18.74 -10.68
CA THR A 28 40.44 17.88 -10.92
C THR A 28 39.10 18.62 -10.70
N ASN A 29 39.02 19.47 -9.68
CA ASN A 29 37.80 20.27 -9.47
C ASN A 29 37.51 21.17 -10.68
N ILE A 30 38.53 21.85 -11.22
CA ILE A 30 38.36 22.72 -12.40
C ILE A 30 38.00 21.93 -13.65
N LEU A 31 38.61 20.74 -13.83
CA LEU A 31 38.37 19.90 -15.03
C LEU A 31 37.01 19.19 -15.01
N PHE A 32 36.55 18.86 -13.82
CA PHE A 32 35.28 18.12 -13.60
C PHE A 32 34.25 18.97 -12.85
N GLU A 33 34.36 20.29 -12.89
CA GLU A 33 33.38 21.20 -12.33
C GLU A 33 32.06 21.01 -13.08
N THR A 34 31.17 20.21 -12.50
CA THR A 34 29.79 20.14 -12.95
C THR A 34 29.08 21.41 -12.50
N HIS A 35 28.93 22.36 -13.40
CA HIS A 35 28.04 23.48 -13.17
C HIS A 35 26.64 22.92 -12.98
N ALA A 36 26.18 22.88 -11.75
CA ALA A 36 24.77 22.63 -11.51
C ALA A 36 23.98 23.73 -12.22
N PRO A 37 23.05 23.40 -13.13
CA PRO A 37 22.26 24.44 -13.79
C PRO A 37 21.54 25.26 -12.71
N GLU A 38 21.52 26.59 -12.87
CA GLU A 38 20.89 27.54 -11.93
C GLU A 38 19.41 27.22 -11.66
N LYS A 39 18.79 26.41 -12.51
CA LYS A 39 17.46 25.81 -12.31
C LYS A 39 17.63 24.30 -12.31
N MET A 40 17.67 23.72 -11.13
CA MET A 40 17.61 22.27 -10.97
C MET A 40 16.24 21.74 -11.38
N GLY A 41 16.23 20.90 -12.42
CA GLY A 41 15.08 20.09 -12.77
C GLY A 41 14.08 20.77 -13.69
N TYR A 42 13.31 19.94 -14.34
CA TYR A 42 12.10 20.29 -15.04
C TYR A 42 11.17 20.97 -14.03
N PHE A 43 10.84 22.24 -14.24
CA PHE A 43 9.83 22.93 -13.43
C PHE A 43 8.48 22.30 -13.78
N VAL A 44 8.10 21.29 -13.03
CA VAL A 44 6.72 20.83 -12.97
C VAL A 44 6.02 21.86 -12.08
N ASP A 45 5.08 22.63 -12.62
CA ASP A 45 4.07 23.33 -11.84
C ASP A 45 3.21 22.26 -11.14
N ALA A 46 3.83 21.55 -10.20
CA ALA A 46 3.06 20.86 -9.20
C ALA A 46 2.57 21.97 -8.26
N PRO A 47 1.27 22.04 -7.95
CA PRO A 47 0.82 22.89 -6.86
C PRO A 47 1.74 22.59 -5.68
N GLU A 48 2.42 23.60 -5.14
CA GLU A 48 3.15 23.46 -3.88
C GLU A 48 2.13 22.92 -2.88
N GLU A 49 2.25 21.61 -2.59
CA GLU A 49 1.68 21.08 -1.36
C GLU A 49 2.32 21.94 -0.28
N ALA A 50 1.54 22.85 0.28
CA ALA A 50 1.96 23.80 1.28
C ALA A 50 2.71 23.03 2.37
N ALA A 51 4.03 23.19 2.38
CA ALA A 51 4.87 22.70 3.47
C ALA A 51 4.44 23.48 4.72
N GLY A 52 3.51 22.91 5.50
CA GLY A 52 3.05 23.51 6.75
C GLY A 52 1.56 23.45 7.03
N GLY A 53 0.74 22.82 6.18
CA GLY A 53 -0.62 22.44 6.59
C GLY A 53 -0.56 21.28 7.60
N PRO A 54 -1.57 21.14 8.50
CA PRO A 54 -1.66 19.94 9.31
C PRO A 54 -1.60 18.75 8.36
N ALA A 55 -0.71 17.79 8.65
CA ALA A 55 -0.52 16.60 7.82
C ALA A 55 -1.90 16.04 7.49
N GLU A 56 -2.29 16.13 6.23
CA GLU A 56 -3.54 15.56 5.75
C GLU A 56 -3.46 14.08 6.12
N VAL A 57 -4.31 13.65 7.02
CA VAL A 57 -4.38 12.25 7.41
C VAL A 57 -4.85 11.51 6.17
N VAL A 58 -3.89 10.95 5.43
CA VAL A 58 -4.17 10.12 4.25
C VAL A 58 -4.90 8.89 4.77
N LEU A 59 -6.23 8.96 4.74
CA LEU A 59 -7.06 7.83 5.11
C LEU A 59 -6.85 6.68 4.12
N PRO A 60 -6.81 5.43 4.59
CA PRO A 60 -6.82 4.28 3.70
C PRO A 60 -8.04 4.35 2.77
N PRO A 61 -7.94 3.86 1.52
CA PRO A 61 -9.06 3.85 0.60
C PRO A 61 -10.29 3.14 1.18
N ASP A 62 -11.48 3.64 0.86
CA ASP A 62 -12.73 2.92 1.11
C ASP A 62 -12.87 1.77 0.09
N TRP A 63 -12.33 0.61 0.44
CA TRP A 63 -12.25 -0.55 -0.45
C TRP A 63 -13.63 -1.02 -0.93
N GLY A 64 -14.67 -0.83 -0.11
CA GLY A 64 -16.04 -1.16 -0.48
C GLY A 64 -16.55 -0.34 -1.66
N THR A 65 -16.12 0.91 -1.75
CA THR A 65 -16.51 1.83 -2.82
C THR A 65 -15.56 1.75 -4.02
N VAL A 66 -14.24 1.68 -3.80
CA VAL A 66 -13.27 1.84 -4.90
C VAL A 66 -13.01 0.55 -5.67
N LEU A 67 -13.04 -0.63 -5.03
CA LEU A 67 -12.75 -1.89 -5.71
C LEU A 67 -13.78 -2.28 -6.79
N PRO A 68 -15.09 -2.09 -6.59
CA PRO A 68 -16.09 -2.40 -7.63
C PRO A 68 -15.95 -1.56 -8.89
N THR A 69 -15.34 -0.38 -8.79
CA THR A 69 -15.18 0.58 -9.89
C THR A 69 -13.76 0.61 -10.44
N ALA A 70 -12.84 -0.21 -9.90
CA ALA A 70 -11.44 -0.22 -10.30
C ALA A 70 -11.25 -0.74 -11.74
N ASP A 71 -10.30 -0.14 -12.45
CA ASP A 71 -9.93 -0.53 -13.80
C ASP A 71 -8.90 -1.67 -13.77
N LEU A 72 -9.35 -2.88 -14.11
CA LEU A 72 -8.50 -4.07 -14.13
C LEU A 72 -7.43 -4.01 -15.23
N ALA A 73 -7.70 -3.36 -16.37
CA ALA A 73 -6.72 -3.22 -17.44
C ALA A 73 -5.60 -2.26 -17.04
N ALA A 74 -5.94 -1.15 -16.40
CA ALA A 74 -4.96 -0.25 -15.78
C ALA A 74 -4.16 -0.94 -14.67
N GLY A 75 -4.81 -1.82 -13.88
CA GLY A 75 -4.18 -2.65 -12.87
C GLY A 75 -3.17 -3.64 -13.46
N GLU A 76 -3.52 -4.30 -14.57
CA GLU A 76 -2.59 -5.18 -15.30
C GLU A 76 -1.40 -4.40 -15.87
N ALA A 77 -1.65 -3.22 -16.43
CA ALA A 77 -0.59 -2.34 -16.91
C ALA A 77 0.35 -1.90 -15.77
N ALA A 78 -0.19 -1.60 -14.59
CA ALA A 78 0.59 -1.30 -13.40
C ALA A 78 1.44 -2.50 -12.93
N PHE A 79 0.91 -3.72 -13.04
CA PHE A 79 1.61 -4.96 -12.70
C PHE A 79 2.86 -5.21 -13.56
N ALA A 80 2.96 -4.59 -14.73
CA ALA A 80 4.18 -4.68 -15.56
C ALA A 80 5.46 -4.30 -14.79
N ARG A 81 5.36 -3.42 -13.79
CA ARG A 81 6.49 -3.03 -12.91
C ARG A 81 6.91 -4.15 -11.95
N CYS A 82 6.02 -5.10 -11.70
CA CYS A 82 6.24 -6.22 -10.80
C CYS A 82 6.74 -7.47 -11.53
N LYS A 83 6.47 -7.61 -12.85
CA LYS A 83 6.74 -8.80 -13.68
C LYS A 83 8.21 -9.21 -13.73
N ALA A 84 9.15 -8.27 -13.53
CA ALA A 84 10.57 -8.57 -13.49
C ALA A 84 10.96 -9.42 -12.27
N PHE A 85 10.16 -9.39 -11.21
CA PHE A 85 10.45 -10.03 -9.94
C PHE A 85 9.39 -11.06 -9.53
N HIS A 86 8.15 -10.93 -10.00
CA HIS A 86 7.01 -11.73 -9.57
C HIS A 86 6.27 -12.35 -10.76
N ASN A 87 5.80 -13.56 -10.56
CA ASN A 87 4.82 -14.22 -11.41
C ASN A 87 3.44 -14.14 -10.74
N ASN A 88 2.36 -14.13 -11.50
CA ASN A 88 0.99 -14.16 -10.98
C ASN A 88 0.12 -15.24 -11.67
N ALA A 89 0.74 -16.16 -12.41
CA ALA A 89 0.03 -17.27 -13.01
C ALA A 89 -0.32 -18.34 -11.97
N GLN A 90 -1.50 -18.95 -12.09
CA GLN A 90 -1.91 -20.06 -11.24
C GLN A 90 -0.93 -21.22 -11.38
N GLY A 91 -0.39 -21.70 -10.24
CA GLY A 91 0.60 -22.79 -10.25
C GLY A 91 1.96 -22.43 -10.86
N GLY A 92 2.14 -21.15 -11.26
CA GLY A 92 3.41 -20.68 -11.80
C GLY A 92 4.55 -20.73 -10.78
N PRO A 93 5.80 -20.76 -11.24
CA PRO A 93 6.97 -20.76 -10.39
C PRO A 93 7.14 -19.44 -9.66
N ASP A 94 7.86 -19.47 -8.54
CA ASP A 94 8.44 -18.27 -7.94
C ASP A 94 9.58 -17.77 -8.85
N ALA A 95 9.82 -16.47 -8.82
CA ALA A 95 10.93 -15.83 -9.53
C ALA A 95 11.94 -15.28 -8.49
N ILE A 96 12.49 -14.08 -8.68
CA ILE A 96 13.28 -13.40 -7.65
C ILE A 96 12.41 -13.15 -6.41
N GLY A 97 11.14 -12.77 -6.63
CA GLY A 97 10.10 -12.70 -5.61
C GLY A 97 9.11 -13.86 -5.70
N PRO A 98 8.24 -14.01 -4.69
CA PRO A 98 7.23 -15.08 -4.69
C PRO A 98 6.18 -14.86 -5.77
N ASN A 99 5.55 -15.93 -6.24
CA ASN A 99 4.38 -15.86 -7.10
C ASN A 99 3.22 -15.19 -6.34
N LEU A 100 2.52 -14.24 -6.97
CA LEU A 100 1.47 -13.42 -6.37
C LEU A 100 0.04 -13.94 -6.65
N TYR A 101 -0.10 -15.12 -7.27
CA TYR A 101 -1.43 -15.71 -7.45
C TYR A 101 -2.08 -15.99 -6.10
N GLY A 102 -3.29 -15.47 -5.88
CA GLY A 102 -4.02 -15.66 -4.63
C GLY A 102 -3.45 -14.85 -3.45
N VAL A 103 -2.66 -13.82 -3.68
CA VAL A 103 -2.02 -13.04 -2.60
C VAL A 103 -3.00 -12.22 -1.79
N VAL A 104 -4.03 -11.65 -2.42
CA VAL A 104 -5.01 -10.78 -1.73
C VAL A 104 -5.86 -11.61 -0.79
N GLY A 105 -5.87 -11.28 0.50
CA GLY A 105 -6.52 -12.05 1.54
C GLY A 105 -5.79 -13.35 1.90
N GLY A 106 -4.70 -13.67 1.20
CA GLY A 106 -3.86 -14.82 1.51
C GLY A 106 -2.93 -14.59 2.70
N PRO A 107 -2.35 -15.65 3.26
CA PRO A 107 -1.41 -15.52 4.38
C PRO A 107 -0.13 -14.81 3.93
N VAL A 108 0.44 -13.99 4.81
CA VAL A 108 1.80 -13.48 4.62
C VAL A 108 2.76 -14.67 4.56
N MET A 109 3.70 -14.66 3.63
CA MET A 109 4.56 -15.81 3.30
C MET A 109 3.76 -17.01 2.77
N HIS A 110 2.81 -16.77 1.85
CA HIS A 110 1.88 -17.78 1.31
C HIS A 110 2.55 -18.84 0.44
N ARG A 111 3.78 -18.60 -0.04
CA ARG A 111 4.52 -19.58 -0.88
C ARG A 111 5.40 -20.46 -0.02
N ALA A 112 4.99 -21.71 0.14
CA ALA A 112 5.82 -22.71 0.80
C ALA A 112 7.11 -22.97 0.00
N GLY A 113 8.26 -22.96 0.69
CA GLY A 113 9.56 -23.18 0.06
C GLY A 113 10.24 -21.94 -0.52
N PHE A 114 9.56 -20.80 -0.61
CA PHE A 114 10.21 -19.53 -0.96
C PHE A 114 11.02 -19.00 0.24
N ALA A 115 12.24 -18.54 -0.01
CA ALA A 115 13.14 -18.03 1.02
C ALA A 115 12.82 -16.57 1.38
N TYR A 116 11.80 -16.37 2.21
CA TYR A 116 11.49 -15.05 2.76
C TYR A 116 12.58 -14.58 3.73
N ASP A 117 12.62 -13.27 3.98
CA ASP A 117 13.51 -12.68 4.97
C ASP A 117 12.89 -12.67 6.38
N ASP A 118 13.75 -12.40 7.39
CA ASP A 118 13.34 -12.36 8.80
C ASP A 118 12.38 -11.18 9.08
N ALA A 119 12.49 -10.08 8.30
CA ALA A 119 11.60 -8.94 8.42
C ALA A 119 10.16 -9.33 8.04
N MET A 120 10.01 -10.12 6.96
CA MET A 120 8.71 -10.65 6.55
C MET A 120 8.15 -11.66 7.55
N ALA A 121 9.03 -12.46 8.19
CA ALA A 121 8.61 -13.39 9.23
C ALA A 121 8.10 -12.66 10.49
N LYS A 122 8.74 -11.57 10.89
CA LYS A 122 8.28 -10.69 11.98
C LYS A 122 6.96 -10.02 11.61
N HIS A 123 6.87 -9.47 10.39
CA HIS A 123 5.64 -8.86 9.90
C HIS A 123 4.45 -9.83 9.94
N LYS A 124 4.65 -11.07 9.53
CA LYS A 124 3.64 -12.12 9.58
C LYS A 124 3.10 -12.39 10.99
N ALA A 125 3.92 -12.23 12.02
CA ALA A 125 3.49 -12.45 13.41
C ALA A 125 2.46 -11.39 13.86
N GLU A 126 2.57 -10.17 13.35
CA GLU A 126 1.70 -9.04 13.67
C GLU A 126 0.54 -8.93 12.66
N HIS A 127 0.83 -9.18 11.38
CA HIS A 127 -0.09 -9.10 10.25
C HIS A 127 -0.09 -10.43 9.49
N PRO A 128 -0.90 -11.41 9.90
CA PRO A 128 -0.83 -12.78 9.34
C PRO A 128 -1.33 -12.90 7.90
N THR A 129 -2.12 -11.93 7.41
CA THR A 129 -2.76 -11.95 6.10
C THR A 129 -2.53 -10.67 5.31
N TRP A 130 -2.49 -10.78 3.98
CA TRP A 130 -2.41 -9.66 3.07
C TRP A 130 -3.82 -9.10 2.79
N GLY A 131 -4.36 -8.32 3.72
CA GLY A 131 -5.58 -7.56 3.49
C GLY A 131 -5.37 -6.40 2.51
N TYR A 132 -6.43 -5.67 2.22
CA TYR A 132 -6.36 -4.54 1.29
C TYR A 132 -5.50 -3.40 1.84
N ASP A 133 -5.66 -3.06 3.13
CA ASP A 133 -4.90 -1.99 3.78
C ASP A 133 -3.42 -2.34 3.89
N GLU A 134 -3.08 -3.59 4.24
CA GLU A 134 -1.71 -4.08 4.31
C GLU A 134 -1.01 -4.04 2.96
N LEU A 135 -1.70 -4.48 1.90
CA LEU A 135 -1.17 -4.43 0.54
C LEU A 135 -0.98 -3.00 0.06
N ASP A 136 -1.93 -2.10 0.33
CA ASP A 136 -1.81 -0.70 -0.04
C ASP A 136 -0.61 -0.05 0.65
N ALA A 137 -0.47 -0.24 1.96
CA ALA A 137 0.64 0.28 2.75
C ALA A 137 1.98 -0.30 2.28
N PHE A 138 2.05 -1.61 2.07
CA PHE A 138 3.27 -2.28 1.62
C PHE A 138 3.67 -1.85 0.21
N ILE A 139 2.75 -1.80 -0.75
CA ILE A 139 3.02 -1.38 -2.13
C ILE A 139 3.37 0.11 -2.20
N THR A 140 2.82 0.93 -1.31
CA THR A 140 3.16 2.37 -1.22
C THR A 140 4.63 2.58 -0.90
N SER A 141 5.18 1.83 0.06
CA SER A 141 6.59 1.94 0.46
C SER A 141 7.03 0.68 1.22
N PRO A 142 7.50 -0.38 0.53
CA PRO A 142 7.84 -1.66 1.15
C PRO A 142 8.82 -1.54 2.30
N GLN A 143 9.91 -0.79 2.11
CA GLN A 143 10.95 -0.61 3.12
C GLN A 143 10.49 0.18 4.35
N LYS A 144 9.49 1.06 4.18
CA LYS A 144 8.92 1.82 5.30
C LYS A 144 7.92 0.96 6.09
N TYR A 145 7.11 0.17 5.38
CA TYR A 145 6.07 -0.64 6.00
C TYR A 145 6.62 -1.92 6.64
N VAL A 146 7.58 -2.59 5.98
CA VAL A 146 8.32 -3.75 6.51
C VAL A 146 9.81 -3.44 6.48
N PRO A 147 10.35 -2.77 7.51
CA PRO A 147 11.76 -2.41 7.55
C PRO A 147 12.66 -3.65 7.51
N GLY A 148 13.61 -3.65 6.57
CA GLY A 148 14.53 -4.77 6.36
C GLY A 148 14.03 -5.83 5.36
N THR A 149 12.87 -5.62 4.72
CA THR A 149 12.45 -6.51 3.63
C THR A 149 13.45 -6.49 2.47
N LYS A 150 13.66 -7.66 1.85
CA LYS A 150 14.49 -7.79 0.65
C LYS A 150 13.86 -7.17 -0.60
N MET A 151 12.58 -6.80 -0.55
CA MET A 151 11.89 -6.15 -1.67
C MET A 151 12.41 -4.72 -1.84
N SER A 152 13.29 -4.51 -2.81
CA SER A 152 13.92 -3.20 -3.12
C SER A 152 13.07 -2.32 -4.05
N PHE A 153 11.76 -2.44 -4.01
CA PHE A 153 10.84 -1.62 -4.80
C PHE A 153 10.70 -0.22 -4.20
N ALA A 154 10.79 0.83 -5.04
CA ALA A 154 10.69 2.22 -4.59
C ALA A 154 9.29 2.62 -4.09
N GLY A 155 8.30 1.77 -4.37
CA GLY A 155 6.91 2.02 -4.02
C GLY A 155 6.10 2.64 -5.17
N LEU A 156 4.79 2.55 -5.03
CA LEU A 156 3.81 3.11 -5.95
C LEU A 156 2.98 4.15 -5.18
N ARG A 157 3.29 5.43 -5.37
CA ARG A 157 2.69 6.52 -4.58
C ARG A 157 1.29 6.92 -5.03
N ASP A 158 1.00 6.77 -6.33
CA ASP A 158 -0.32 7.10 -6.88
C ASP A 158 -1.40 6.12 -6.39
N THR A 159 -2.37 6.65 -5.64
CA THR A 159 -3.42 5.86 -4.99
C THR A 159 -4.34 5.16 -6.00
N ALA A 160 -4.71 5.84 -7.09
CA ALA A 160 -5.58 5.25 -8.11
C ALA A 160 -4.91 4.05 -8.78
N THR A 161 -3.62 4.17 -9.12
CA THR A 161 -2.83 3.08 -9.68
C THR A 161 -2.70 1.91 -8.71
N ARG A 162 -2.53 2.16 -7.39
CA ARG A 162 -2.48 1.08 -6.39
C ARG A 162 -3.82 0.37 -6.25
N ILE A 163 -4.92 1.11 -6.21
CA ILE A 163 -6.27 0.53 -6.16
C ILE A 163 -6.49 -0.41 -7.36
N ASN A 164 -6.20 0.06 -8.57
CA ASN A 164 -6.33 -0.74 -9.79
C ASN A 164 -5.42 -1.98 -9.75
N LEU A 165 -4.17 -1.84 -9.28
CA LEU A 165 -3.24 -2.96 -9.13
C LEU A 165 -3.77 -4.00 -8.12
N ILE A 166 -4.28 -3.58 -6.98
CA ILE A 166 -4.83 -4.47 -5.94
C ILE A 166 -6.09 -5.17 -6.45
N ALA A 167 -6.97 -4.46 -7.19
CA ALA A 167 -8.12 -5.04 -7.85
C ALA A 167 -7.73 -6.09 -8.89
N TYR A 168 -6.70 -5.81 -9.69
CA TYR A 168 -6.13 -6.77 -10.63
C TYR A 168 -5.56 -7.99 -9.91
N LEU A 169 -4.73 -7.81 -8.88
CA LEU A 169 -4.19 -8.94 -8.09
C LEU A 169 -5.31 -9.77 -7.44
N ARG A 170 -6.38 -9.13 -6.98
CA ARG A 170 -7.55 -9.83 -6.48
C ARG A 170 -8.20 -10.71 -7.55
N SER A 171 -8.27 -10.27 -8.79
CA SER A 171 -8.79 -11.08 -9.90
C SER A 171 -7.91 -12.30 -10.21
N GLN A 172 -6.64 -12.28 -9.79
CA GLN A 172 -5.68 -13.37 -9.95
C GLN A 172 -5.75 -14.36 -8.77
N GLY A 173 -6.83 -15.10 -8.68
CA GLY A 173 -6.98 -16.19 -7.69
C GLY A 173 -7.50 -15.79 -6.31
N SER A 174 -7.87 -14.51 -6.10
CA SER A 174 -8.37 -14.02 -4.81
C SER A 174 -9.81 -13.53 -4.85
N THR A 175 -10.60 -13.93 -5.85
CA THR A 175 -11.99 -13.47 -6.01
C THR A 175 -12.90 -13.85 -4.84
N GLY A 176 -12.54 -14.89 -4.09
CA GLY A 176 -13.25 -15.31 -2.87
C GLY A 176 -12.99 -14.44 -1.65
N PHE A 177 -11.96 -13.58 -1.67
CA PHE A 177 -11.73 -12.65 -0.57
C PHE A 177 -12.78 -11.54 -0.61
N ALA A 178 -13.52 -11.38 0.49
CA ALA A 178 -14.65 -10.47 0.54
C ALA A 178 -14.23 -9.00 0.35
N ILE A 179 -14.97 -8.26 -0.46
CA ILE A 179 -14.87 -6.80 -0.49
C ILE A 179 -15.65 -6.29 0.74
N PRO A 180 -15.05 -5.43 1.58
CA PRO A 180 -15.76 -4.88 2.73
C PRO A 180 -16.95 -4.02 2.29
N ALA A 181 -17.88 -3.78 3.19
CA ALA A 181 -18.93 -2.80 2.94
C ALA A 181 -18.32 -1.40 2.78
N PRO A 182 -18.95 -0.51 1.99
CA PRO A 182 -18.52 0.88 1.91
C PRO A 182 -18.43 1.53 3.29
N ASP A 183 -17.32 2.24 3.53
CA ASP A 183 -17.05 2.94 4.79
C ASP A 183 -17.03 4.46 4.56
N PRO A 184 -18.13 5.17 4.88
CA PRO A 184 -18.20 6.60 4.68
C PRO A 184 -17.11 7.40 5.42
N SER A 185 -16.53 6.85 6.52
CA SER A 185 -15.49 7.52 7.28
C SER A 185 -14.15 7.59 6.55
N ARG A 186 -13.96 6.76 5.54
CA ARG A 186 -12.77 6.69 4.67
C ARG A 186 -12.92 7.47 3.37
N GLN A 187 -14.08 8.08 3.13
CA GLN A 187 -14.33 8.85 1.90
C GLN A 187 -13.73 10.26 2.00
N PRO A 188 -13.29 10.86 0.86
CA PRO A 188 -12.80 12.22 0.85
C PRO A 188 -13.83 13.19 1.45
N GLY A 189 -13.44 13.98 2.41
CA GLY A 189 -14.31 14.91 3.13
C GLY A 189 -14.86 14.40 4.46
N ALA A 190 -14.76 13.11 4.77
CA ALA A 190 -15.19 12.55 6.07
C ALA A 190 -14.38 13.12 7.24
N ALA A 191 -13.09 13.41 7.04
CA ALA A 191 -12.25 14.04 8.06
C ALA A 191 -12.71 15.47 8.42
N ALA A 192 -13.35 16.19 7.48
CA ALA A 192 -13.91 17.51 7.74
C ALA A 192 -15.23 17.44 8.52
N ALA A 193 -15.97 16.33 8.43
CA ALA A 193 -17.23 16.11 9.16
C ALA A 193 -17.00 15.60 10.59
N ALA A 194 -15.81 15.06 10.89
CA ALA A 194 -15.45 14.52 12.20
C ALA A 194 -14.78 15.55 13.14
N ALA A 195 -14.59 16.80 12.71
CA ALA A 195 -14.18 17.86 13.60
C ALA A 195 -15.31 18.10 14.62
N PRO A 196 -15.05 18.01 15.95
CA PRO A 196 -16.09 18.25 16.93
C PRO A 196 -16.59 19.68 16.76
N ALA A 197 -17.89 19.84 16.51
CA ALA A 197 -18.55 21.12 16.65
C ALA A 197 -18.28 21.62 18.08
N ALA A 198 -17.41 22.61 18.18
CA ALA A 198 -17.12 23.26 19.43
C ALA A 198 -18.44 23.77 20.02
N GLU A 199 -18.70 23.31 21.20
CA GLU A 199 -19.68 23.75 22.15
C GLU A 199 -19.94 25.25 22.07
N GLY A 200 -21.14 25.61 21.62
CA GLY A 200 -21.72 26.92 21.84
C GLY A 200 -22.84 26.79 22.86
N ALA A 201 -22.49 27.04 24.10
CA ALA A 201 -23.42 27.09 25.23
C ALA A 201 -24.54 28.09 25.03
N ALA A 202 -25.78 27.72 25.32
CA ALA A 202 -26.74 28.53 26.05
C ALA A 202 -27.99 27.70 26.37
N ALA A 203 -28.19 27.39 27.63
CA ALA A 203 -29.48 27.16 28.27
C ALA A 203 -29.94 28.49 28.86
N PRO A 204 -31.13 28.65 29.51
CA PRO A 204 -32.36 27.85 29.54
C PRO A 204 -33.65 28.71 29.43
N ALA A 205 -34.80 28.12 29.25
CA ALA A 205 -36.04 28.64 29.83
C ALA A 205 -37.19 27.61 29.81
N THR A 206 -37.53 27.20 30.93
CA THR A 206 -38.77 26.79 31.61
C THR A 206 -40.12 27.01 30.92
N ALA A 207 -40.94 26.03 31.15
CA ALA A 207 -42.34 25.99 31.63
C ALA A 207 -43.27 25.15 30.76
N GLU A 208 -43.70 24.03 31.31
CA GLU A 208 -44.97 23.77 31.96
C GLU A 208 -46.18 23.50 31.06
N GLY A 209 -46.79 22.32 31.23
CA GLY A 209 -48.13 22.05 30.68
C GLY A 209 -48.36 20.60 30.23
N ALA A 210 -48.56 19.66 31.18
CA ALA A 210 -49.35 18.44 30.94
C ALA A 210 -50.85 18.81 31.11
N PRO A 211 -51.87 17.95 30.86
CA PRO A 211 -51.86 16.50 30.78
C PRO A 211 -52.87 15.86 29.77
N ALA A 212 -52.76 14.58 29.68
CA ALA A 212 -53.82 13.52 29.68
C ALA A 212 -54.57 13.12 28.43
N SER A 213 -54.54 11.85 28.29
CA SER A 213 -55.62 10.90 28.21
C SER A 213 -56.02 10.28 26.86
N GLY A 214 -56.04 8.96 26.85
CA GLY A 214 -56.98 8.13 26.10
C GLY A 214 -56.33 7.07 25.22
N ALA A 215 -55.99 5.93 25.76
CA ALA A 215 -56.71 4.64 25.80
C ALA A 215 -57.17 4.16 24.40
N ALA A 216 -56.65 3.05 23.91
CA ALA A 216 -57.29 1.74 23.83
C ALA A 216 -56.65 0.84 22.77
N VAL A 217 -56.21 -0.31 23.21
CA VAL A 217 -56.04 -1.57 22.45
C VAL A 217 -57.43 -2.16 22.25
N PRO A 218 -57.78 -3.07 21.32
CA PRO A 218 -57.13 -4.37 21.19
C PRO A 218 -57.12 -5.04 19.79
N ALA A 219 -56.23 -6.01 19.68
CA ALA A 219 -56.43 -7.43 19.32
C ALA A 219 -56.99 -7.85 17.94
N ALA A 220 -56.28 -8.74 17.35
CA ALA A 220 -56.62 -10.11 16.93
C ALA A 220 -56.02 -10.46 15.56
N GLY A 221 -55.17 -11.52 15.57
CA GLY A 221 -54.86 -12.33 14.38
C GLY A 221 -56.07 -13.18 13.95
N PRO A 222 -55.97 -14.21 13.14
CA PRO A 222 -54.84 -15.15 12.98
C PRO A 222 -54.65 -15.72 11.55
N ALA A 223 -53.59 -16.54 11.45
CA ALA A 223 -53.51 -17.83 10.71
C ALA A 223 -53.57 -17.89 9.18
N GLY A 224 -52.60 -18.58 8.66
CA GLY A 224 -52.96 -19.59 7.67
C GLY A 224 -51.96 -19.81 6.54
N ALA A 225 -51.36 -20.97 6.60
CA ALA A 225 -51.07 -21.93 5.55
C ALA A 225 -49.67 -21.92 4.89
N ALA A 226 -48.96 -22.90 5.28
CA ALA A 226 -48.07 -23.82 4.62
C ALA A 226 -48.26 -23.97 3.10
N THR A 227 -47.19 -24.08 2.35
CA THR A 227 -46.95 -25.14 1.36
C THR A 227 -45.54 -25.14 0.79
N THR A 228 -44.92 -26.25 1.00
CA THR A 228 -44.17 -27.17 0.11
C THR A 228 -42.81 -26.75 -0.43
N GLN A 229 -41.86 -27.52 0.07
CA GLN A 229 -40.56 -27.90 -0.48
C GLN A 229 -40.65 -28.22 -1.97
N ALA A 230 -39.64 -27.74 -2.71
CA ALA A 230 -39.19 -28.40 -3.92
C ALA A 230 -37.66 -28.39 -3.91
N THR A 231 -37.09 -29.57 -3.71
CA THR A 231 -35.67 -29.93 -3.91
C THR A 231 -35.39 -29.96 -5.42
N PRO A 232 -34.35 -29.33 -5.93
CA PRO A 232 -33.85 -29.66 -7.25
C PRO A 232 -32.70 -30.70 -7.15
N ALA A 233 -32.81 -31.65 -8.04
CA ALA A 233 -31.97 -32.81 -8.27
C ALA A 233 -30.51 -32.45 -8.63
N ALA A 234 -29.62 -33.37 -8.24
CA ALA A 234 -28.23 -33.42 -8.63
C ALA A 234 -28.06 -33.65 -10.15
N PRO A 235 -27.05 -33.04 -10.79
CA PRO A 235 -26.67 -33.41 -12.16
C PRO A 235 -25.82 -34.68 -12.20
N PRO A 236 -25.85 -35.42 -13.35
CA PRO A 236 -25.20 -36.72 -13.47
C PRO A 236 -23.67 -36.62 -13.63
N ALA A 237 -23.00 -37.64 -13.11
CA ALA A 237 -21.59 -37.87 -13.26
C ALA A 237 -21.19 -38.06 -14.73
N SER A 238 -20.23 -37.27 -15.21
CA SER A 238 -19.59 -37.53 -16.48
C SER A 238 -18.37 -38.45 -16.29
N THR A 239 -18.46 -39.57 -16.93
CA THR A 239 -17.44 -40.60 -17.08
C THR A 239 -16.22 -40.07 -17.87
N SER A 240 -15.07 -40.21 -17.26
CA SER A 240 -13.75 -40.01 -17.89
C SER A 240 -13.41 -41.16 -18.80
N PRO A 241 -12.86 -40.99 -20.00
CA PRO A 241 -12.19 -42.06 -20.73
C PRO A 241 -10.70 -42.14 -20.36
N ALA A 242 -10.24 -43.38 -20.22
CA ALA A 242 -8.86 -43.76 -19.92
C ALA A 242 -7.89 -43.44 -21.08
N PRO A 243 -6.58 -43.26 -20.80
CA PRO A 243 -5.57 -43.02 -21.81
C PRO A 243 -5.20 -44.31 -22.55
N ALA A 244 -5.16 -44.23 -23.89
CA ALA A 244 -4.56 -45.26 -24.75
C ALA A 244 -3.04 -45.06 -24.82
N ASN A 245 -2.31 -46.13 -24.53
CA ASN A 245 -0.89 -46.27 -24.84
C ASN A 245 -0.64 -46.30 -26.35
N HIS A 246 0.33 -45.50 -26.78
CA HIS A 246 1.32 -45.86 -27.83
C HIS A 246 2.61 -45.11 -27.58
#